data_cabc692e8bcfbd26770bd41568ed71b9
#
_entry.id   cabc692e8bcfbd26770bd41568ed71b9
#
_cell.length_a   1.000
_cell.length_b   1.000
_cell.length_c   1.000
_cell.angle_alpha   90.00
_cell.angle_beta   90.00
_cell.angle_gamma   90.00
#
_symmetry.space_group_name_H-M   'P 1'
#
loop_
_entity.id
_entity.type
_entity.pdbx_description
1 polymer ?
#
loop_
_entity_poly.entity_id
_entity_poly.type
_entity_poly.pdbx_seq_one_letter_code
_entity_poly.pdbx_strand_id
1 'polypeptide(L)'
;MKKLLNAYENKKPEVVFEWSDSQTEAEGWVVINSLRGGAAGGGTRMRKGLNKHEVVSLAKTMEVKFTVAGPAIGGAKSGINFDPKDPRKEGVLKRWYAAITPLLKNYYGTGGDLNVDEIHEVIPITLDLGVEHPQEGVFNGHFKPSEEQKKTIVKQLQDGVLLEITEPSLTPEVLKKYT
;
A
#
# COMPACT_ATOMS: atom_id res chain seq x y z
N MET A 1 -28.23 -10.61 5.88
CA MET A 1 -27.01 -9.90 6.27
C MET A 1 -25.92 -10.85 6.77
N LYS A 2 -26.09 -11.62 7.87
CA LYS A 2 -25.08 -12.58 8.39
C LYS A 2 -24.50 -13.53 7.33
N LYS A 3 -25.36 -14.11 6.44
CA LYS A 3 -24.91 -15.04 5.39
C LYS A 3 -23.96 -14.37 4.38
N LEU A 4 -24.18 -13.10 4.03
CA LEU A 4 -23.31 -12.34 3.12
C LEU A 4 -21.99 -11.99 3.79
N LEU A 5 -22.01 -11.60 5.07
CA LEU A 5 -20.79 -11.34 5.83
C LEU A 5 -19.93 -12.60 5.95
N ASN A 6 -20.51 -13.73 6.32
CA ASN A 6 -19.79 -15.00 6.40
C ASN A 6 -19.21 -15.42 5.04
N ALA A 7 -19.94 -15.19 3.94
CA ALA A 7 -19.44 -15.47 2.59
C ALA A 7 -18.24 -14.59 2.24
N TYR A 8 -18.28 -13.31 2.61
CA TYR A 8 -17.16 -12.39 2.41
C TYR A 8 -15.94 -12.74 3.29
N GLU A 9 -16.17 -13.04 4.55
CA GLU A 9 -15.11 -13.44 5.49
C GLU A 9 -14.39 -14.71 5.04
N ASN A 10 -15.12 -15.66 4.44
CA ASN A 10 -14.57 -16.93 3.94
C ASN A 10 -14.07 -16.85 2.48
N LYS A 11 -14.24 -15.72 1.79
CA LYS A 11 -13.70 -15.53 0.44
C LYS A 11 -12.18 -15.63 0.47
N LYS A 12 -11.62 -16.47 -0.40
CA LYS A 12 -10.16 -16.57 -0.57
C LYS A 12 -9.65 -15.32 -1.30
N PRO A 13 -8.46 -14.80 -0.95
CA PRO A 13 -7.78 -13.77 -1.72
C PRO A 13 -7.52 -14.23 -3.16
N GLU A 14 -7.51 -13.30 -4.11
CA GLU A 14 -7.18 -13.60 -5.50
C GLU A 14 -5.68 -13.85 -5.70
N VAL A 15 -4.84 -13.13 -4.94
CA VAL A 15 -3.37 -13.31 -5.00
C VAL A 15 -2.81 -13.38 -3.59
N VAL A 16 -1.91 -14.33 -3.36
CA VAL A 16 -1.06 -14.41 -2.18
C VAL A 16 0.37 -14.60 -2.65
N PHE A 17 1.23 -13.64 -2.36
CA PHE A 17 2.66 -13.71 -2.56
C PHE A 17 3.31 -13.95 -1.19
N GLU A 18 4.16 -14.95 -1.08
CA GLU A 18 4.91 -15.29 0.13
C GLU A 18 6.41 -15.15 -0.13
N TRP A 19 7.13 -14.60 0.82
CA TRP A 19 8.55 -14.35 0.72
C TRP A 19 9.28 -14.69 2.01
N SER A 20 10.47 -15.25 1.87
CA SER A 20 11.41 -15.45 2.96
C SER A 20 12.70 -14.72 2.63
N ASP A 21 13.23 -13.97 3.59
CA ASP A 21 14.45 -13.22 3.38
C ASP A 21 15.67 -14.15 3.31
N SER A 22 16.53 -13.92 2.32
CA SER A 22 17.75 -14.74 2.14
C SER A 22 18.86 -14.45 3.15
N GLN A 23 18.74 -13.36 3.92
CA GLN A 23 19.80 -12.88 4.81
C GLN A 23 19.39 -12.78 6.28
N THR A 24 18.10 -12.89 6.56
CA THR A 24 17.56 -12.83 7.93
C THR A 24 16.40 -13.81 8.10
N GLU A 25 15.85 -13.85 9.30
CA GLU A 25 14.64 -14.63 9.62
C GLU A 25 13.33 -13.94 9.17
N ALA A 26 13.39 -12.84 8.42
CA ALA A 26 12.20 -12.13 8.00
C ALA A 26 11.38 -12.93 6.99
N GLU A 27 10.07 -12.91 7.19
CA GLU A 27 9.07 -13.46 6.28
C GLU A 27 8.11 -12.35 5.86
N GLY A 28 7.60 -12.40 4.64
CA GLY A 28 6.70 -11.37 4.12
C GLY A 28 5.58 -11.94 3.26
N TRP A 29 4.46 -11.21 3.25
CA TRP A 29 3.27 -11.55 2.47
C TRP A 29 2.72 -10.31 1.79
N VAL A 30 2.39 -10.43 0.49
CA VAL A 30 1.42 -9.55 -0.15
C VAL A 30 0.13 -10.34 -0.33
N VAL A 31 -0.95 -9.82 0.18
CA VAL A 31 -2.28 -10.40 0.00
C VAL A 31 -3.14 -9.40 -0.76
N ILE A 32 -3.67 -9.81 -1.90
CA ILE A 32 -4.63 -9.07 -2.70
C ILE A 32 -5.97 -9.78 -2.60
N ASN A 33 -6.94 -9.15 -1.92
CA ASN A 33 -8.26 -9.74 -1.73
C ASN A 33 -9.05 -9.79 -3.03
N SER A 34 -8.94 -8.75 -3.86
CA SER A 34 -9.42 -8.73 -5.24
C SER A 34 -8.67 -7.70 -6.09
N LEU A 35 -8.67 -7.89 -7.40
CA LEU A 35 -8.20 -6.93 -8.40
C LEU A 35 -9.39 -6.15 -9.00
N ARG A 36 -10.36 -5.80 -8.17
CA ARG A 36 -11.50 -4.99 -8.59
C ARG A 36 -11.01 -3.71 -9.28
N GLY A 37 -11.55 -3.40 -10.44
CA GLY A 37 -11.14 -2.24 -11.24
C GLY A 37 -9.73 -2.34 -11.83
N GLY A 38 -9.08 -3.52 -11.79
CA GLY A 38 -7.77 -3.78 -12.39
C GLY A 38 -6.58 -3.53 -11.47
N ALA A 39 -6.80 -3.10 -10.23
CA ALA A 39 -5.73 -2.86 -9.27
C ALA A 39 -6.19 -3.11 -7.83
N ALA A 40 -5.23 -3.12 -6.90
CA ALA A 40 -5.48 -3.20 -5.47
C ALA A 40 -4.50 -2.31 -4.70
N GLY A 41 -4.93 -1.82 -3.53
CA GLY A 41 -4.14 -0.94 -2.70
C GLY A 41 -4.08 -1.37 -1.24
N GLY A 42 -2.97 -1.05 -0.57
CA GLY A 42 -2.79 -1.28 0.87
C GLY A 42 -1.33 -1.19 1.30
N GLY A 43 -1.09 -0.52 2.42
CA GLY A 43 0.27 -0.26 2.92
C GLY A 43 1.02 -1.49 3.42
N THR A 44 2.32 -1.33 3.61
CA THR A 44 3.23 -2.34 4.16
C THR A 44 3.36 -2.15 5.68
N ARG A 45 3.12 -3.21 6.43
CA ARG A 45 3.27 -3.27 7.88
C ARG A 45 4.48 -4.13 8.26
N MET A 46 5.24 -3.73 9.28
CA MET A 46 6.27 -4.58 9.88
C MET A 46 5.99 -4.76 11.37
N ARG A 47 5.94 -6.00 11.83
CA ARG A 47 5.77 -6.35 13.24
C ARG A 47 6.28 -7.76 13.51
N LYS A 48 7.03 -7.93 14.60
CA LYS A 48 7.42 -9.26 15.10
C LYS A 48 6.19 -10.08 15.46
N GLY A 49 6.12 -11.30 14.97
CA GLY A 49 4.99 -12.21 15.15
C GLY A 49 3.79 -11.93 14.24
N LEU A 50 3.96 -11.07 13.22
CA LEU A 50 2.97 -10.92 12.15
C LEU A 50 2.89 -12.23 11.36
N ASN A 51 1.70 -12.58 10.89
CA ASN A 51 1.48 -13.80 10.11
C ASN A 51 0.54 -13.54 8.92
N LYS A 52 0.51 -14.50 8.00
CA LYS A 52 -0.34 -14.43 6.80
C LYS A 52 -1.82 -14.19 7.10
N HIS A 53 -2.36 -14.79 8.15
CA HIS A 53 -3.78 -14.64 8.51
C HIS A 53 -4.13 -13.19 8.85
N GLU A 54 -3.26 -12.49 9.60
CA GLU A 54 -3.44 -11.06 9.88
C GLU A 54 -3.41 -10.24 8.59
N VAL A 55 -2.47 -10.51 7.68
CA VAL A 55 -2.36 -9.79 6.40
C VAL A 55 -3.61 -10.01 5.53
N VAL A 56 -4.17 -11.23 5.50
CA VAL A 56 -5.46 -11.53 4.84
C VAL A 56 -6.60 -10.70 5.42
N SER A 57 -6.70 -10.63 6.74
CA SER A 57 -7.74 -9.84 7.42
C SER A 57 -7.63 -8.36 7.08
N LEU A 58 -6.41 -7.82 7.08
CA LEU A 58 -6.15 -6.43 6.73
C LEU A 58 -6.44 -6.11 5.26
N ALA A 59 -6.12 -7.02 4.34
CA ALA A 59 -6.44 -6.85 2.91
C ALA A 59 -7.97 -6.75 2.69
N LYS A 60 -8.75 -7.57 3.39
CA LYS A 60 -10.23 -7.50 3.39
C LYS A 60 -10.73 -6.16 3.94
N THR A 61 -10.14 -5.69 5.03
CA THR A 61 -10.47 -4.39 5.62
C THR A 61 -10.18 -3.25 4.63
N MET A 62 -9.06 -3.31 3.90
CA MET A 62 -8.74 -2.32 2.88
C MET A 62 -9.76 -2.32 1.73
N GLU A 63 -10.25 -3.49 1.32
CA GLU A 63 -11.30 -3.57 0.28
C GLU A 63 -12.61 -2.93 0.73
N VAL A 64 -13.01 -3.14 1.97
CA VAL A 64 -14.18 -2.46 2.57
C VAL A 64 -13.96 -0.94 2.57
N LYS A 65 -12.78 -0.49 3.01
CA LYS A 65 -12.41 0.93 3.00
C LYS A 65 -12.54 1.55 1.60
N PHE A 66 -11.95 0.93 0.58
CA PHE A 66 -12.03 1.41 -0.80
C PHE A 66 -13.44 1.29 -1.40
N THR A 67 -14.26 0.37 -0.92
CA THR A 67 -15.66 0.27 -1.34
C THR A 67 -16.49 1.44 -0.82
N VAL A 68 -16.19 1.93 0.38
CA VAL A 68 -16.94 3.02 1.04
C VAL A 68 -16.43 4.40 0.62
N ALA A 69 -15.10 4.58 0.56
CA ALA A 69 -14.47 5.90 0.40
C ALA A 69 -13.70 6.06 -0.92
N GLY A 70 -13.66 5.02 -1.77
CA GLY A 70 -12.91 5.02 -3.04
C GLY A 70 -11.38 5.00 -2.84
N PRO A 71 -10.59 4.86 -3.93
CA PRO A 71 -11.00 4.61 -5.32
C PRO A 71 -11.64 3.24 -5.54
N ALA A 72 -12.23 3.00 -6.74
CA ALA A 72 -12.94 1.78 -7.09
C ALA A 72 -12.01 0.60 -7.42
N ILE A 73 -11.07 0.31 -6.52
CA ILE A 73 -10.06 -0.77 -6.61
C ILE A 73 -10.28 -1.83 -5.55
N GLY A 74 -9.59 -2.95 -5.68
CA GLY A 74 -9.55 -4.01 -4.69
C GLY A 74 -8.70 -3.66 -3.46
N GLY A 75 -8.92 -4.38 -2.37
CA GLY A 75 -8.13 -4.28 -1.16
C GLY A 75 -6.90 -5.19 -1.21
N ALA A 76 -5.78 -4.66 -0.79
CA ALA A 76 -4.55 -5.41 -0.56
C ALA A 76 -3.92 -5.04 0.77
N LYS A 77 -2.96 -5.84 1.20
CA LYS A 77 -2.07 -5.54 2.31
C LYS A 77 -0.75 -6.25 2.11
N SER A 78 0.32 -5.60 2.47
CA SER A 78 1.58 -6.30 2.68
C SER A 78 2.02 -6.26 4.14
N GLY A 79 2.77 -7.27 4.54
CA GLY A 79 3.23 -7.39 5.92
C GLY A 79 4.52 -8.18 5.99
N ILE A 80 5.39 -7.75 6.90
CA ILE A 80 6.69 -8.37 7.15
C ILE A 80 6.75 -8.77 8.63
N ASN A 81 6.98 -10.06 8.88
CA ASN A 81 7.31 -10.58 10.19
C ASN A 81 8.78 -10.35 10.48
N PHE A 82 9.09 -9.23 11.12
CA PHE A 82 10.44 -8.88 11.55
C PHE A 82 10.38 -7.86 12.69
N ASP A 83 11.43 -7.78 13.51
CA ASP A 83 11.50 -6.78 14.56
C ASP A 83 11.81 -5.39 13.96
N PRO A 84 10.89 -4.40 14.05
CA PRO A 84 11.10 -3.09 13.45
C PRO A 84 12.24 -2.27 14.12
N LYS A 85 12.73 -2.72 15.27
CA LYS A 85 13.87 -2.10 15.98
C LYS A 85 15.21 -2.76 15.66
N ASP A 86 15.20 -3.86 14.89
CA ASP A 86 16.44 -4.54 14.48
C ASP A 86 17.23 -3.64 13.51
N PRO A 87 18.56 -3.46 13.73
CA PRO A 87 19.40 -2.64 12.85
C PRO A 87 19.44 -3.14 11.39
N ARG A 88 19.06 -4.39 11.12
CA ARG A 88 18.97 -4.95 9.77
C ARG A 88 17.67 -4.58 9.02
N LYS A 89 16.73 -3.86 9.66
CA LYS A 89 15.42 -3.46 9.10
C LYS A 89 15.53 -2.87 7.71
N GLU A 90 16.43 -1.92 7.50
CA GLU A 90 16.60 -1.26 6.19
C GLU A 90 16.94 -2.25 5.08
N GLY A 91 17.86 -3.19 5.34
CA GLY A 91 18.23 -4.23 4.40
C GLY A 91 17.07 -5.19 4.09
N VAL A 92 16.25 -5.54 5.09
CA VAL A 92 15.03 -6.35 4.92
C VAL A 92 14.04 -5.62 4.03
N LEU A 93 13.77 -4.33 4.27
CA LEU A 93 12.86 -3.53 3.45
C LEU A 93 13.33 -3.43 2.00
N LYS A 94 14.62 -3.19 1.75
CA LYS A 94 15.19 -3.13 0.40
C LYS A 94 14.97 -4.45 -0.36
N ARG A 95 15.25 -5.59 0.25
CA ARG A 95 15.04 -6.91 -0.38
C ARG A 95 13.56 -7.25 -0.54
N TRP A 96 12.72 -6.86 0.43
CA TRP A 96 11.28 -7.00 0.33
C TRP A 96 10.71 -6.25 -0.88
N TYR A 97 11.01 -4.95 -0.99
CA TYR A 97 10.49 -4.15 -2.09
C TYR A 97 11.07 -4.59 -3.45
N ALA A 98 12.31 -5.06 -3.50
CA ALA A 98 12.87 -5.66 -4.70
C ALA A 98 12.07 -6.90 -5.16
N ALA A 99 11.70 -7.77 -4.21
CA ALA A 99 10.93 -8.98 -4.51
C ALA A 99 9.52 -8.68 -5.03
N ILE A 100 8.86 -7.63 -4.53
CA ILE A 100 7.49 -7.29 -4.92
C ILE A 100 7.39 -6.21 -6.01
N THR A 101 8.52 -5.71 -6.52
CA THR A 101 8.56 -4.70 -7.60
C THR A 101 7.67 -5.04 -8.80
N PRO A 102 7.60 -6.30 -9.29
CA PRO A 102 6.68 -6.63 -10.39
C PRO A 102 5.20 -6.38 -10.08
N LEU A 103 4.80 -6.55 -8.83
CA LEU A 103 3.42 -6.28 -8.40
C LEU A 103 3.18 -4.77 -8.34
N LEU A 104 4.14 -4.00 -7.79
CA LEU A 104 4.08 -2.55 -7.64
C LEU A 104 4.02 -1.82 -8.99
N LYS A 105 4.64 -2.36 -10.02
CA LYS A 105 4.61 -1.79 -11.37
C LYS A 105 3.32 -2.06 -12.14
N ASN A 106 2.55 -3.09 -11.78
CA ASN A 106 1.45 -3.55 -12.62
C ASN A 106 0.06 -3.32 -12.03
N TYR A 107 -0.18 -3.67 -10.76
CA TYR A 107 -1.53 -3.67 -10.22
C TYR A 107 -1.62 -3.53 -8.69
N TYR A 108 -0.49 -3.40 -7.98
CA TYR A 108 -0.49 -3.22 -6.54
C TYR A 108 0.12 -1.87 -6.16
N GLY A 109 -0.64 -1.05 -5.43
CA GLY A 109 -0.16 0.17 -4.81
C GLY A 109 0.07 -0.03 -3.31
N THR A 110 1.23 0.42 -2.84
CA THR A 110 1.61 0.37 -1.43
C THR A 110 1.88 1.75 -0.85
N GLY A 111 2.11 1.80 0.44
CA GLY A 111 2.52 2.97 1.21
C GLY A 111 3.01 2.51 2.57
N GLY A 112 3.23 3.45 3.48
CA GLY A 112 3.55 3.15 4.87
C GLY A 112 2.34 2.61 5.64
N ASP A 113 2.62 1.85 6.70
CA ASP A 113 1.68 1.42 7.73
C ASP A 113 2.46 1.22 9.04
N LEU A 114 1.99 0.41 9.96
CA LEU A 114 2.64 0.22 11.26
C LEU A 114 4.13 -0.13 11.13
N ASN A 115 4.97 0.72 11.70
CA ASN A 115 6.44 0.61 11.75
C ASN A 115 7.14 0.61 10.37
N VAL A 116 6.48 1.09 9.32
CA VAL A 116 7.10 1.35 8.02
C VAL A 116 6.73 2.77 7.59
N ASP A 117 7.73 3.63 7.49
CA ASP A 117 7.58 5.04 7.16
C ASP A 117 7.45 5.22 5.64
N GLU A 118 6.39 5.92 5.22
CA GLU A 118 6.16 6.14 3.79
C GLU A 118 7.21 7.06 3.17
N ILE A 119 7.52 8.15 3.86
CA ILE A 119 8.39 9.21 3.33
C ILE A 119 9.86 8.82 3.39
N HIS A 120 10.30 8.21 4.48
CA HIS A 120 11.71 7.94 4.73
C HIS A 120 12.14 6.51 4.32
N GLU A 121 11.19 5.58 4.13
CA GLU A 121 11.50 4.19 3.79
C GLU A 121 10.86 3.76 2.47
N VAL A 122 9.50 3.82 2.34
CA VAL A 122 8.81 3.24 1.17
C VAL A 122 9.17 3.98 -0.12
N ILE A 123 8.99 5.30 -0.14
CA ILE A 123 9.21 6.11 -1.34
C ILE A 123 10.66 6.00 -1.82
N PRO A 124 11.71 6.28 -1.01
CA PRO A 124 13.07 6.23 -1.50
C PRO A 124 13.49 4.83 -1.96
N ILE A 125 13.11 3.77 -1.24
CA ILE A 125 13.48 2.40 -1.63
C ILE A 125 12.82 2.00 -2.95
N THR A 126 11.55 2.34 -3.15
CA THR A 126 10.83 1.98 -4.39
C THR A 126 11.33 2.79 -5.59
N LEU A 127 11.70 4.07 -5.41
CA LEU A 127 12.33 4.88 -6.45
C LEU A 127 13.69 4.29 -6.87
N ASP A 128 14.53 3.89 -5.93
CA ASP A 128 15.82 3.24 -6.20
C ASP A 128 15.67 1.94 -7.01
N LEU A 129 14.53 1.26 -6.90
CA LEU A 129 14.17 0.06 -7.64
C LEU A 129 13.50 0.36 -9.01
N GLY A 130 13.42 1.63 -9.39
CA GLY A 130 12.84 2.07 -10.65
C GLY A 130 11.32 1.98 -10.70
N VAL A 131 10.64 2.01 -9.53
CA VAL A 131 9.21 2.26 -9.42
C VAL A 131 9.02 3.77 -9.30
N GLU A 132 8.27 4.39 -10.19
CA GLU A 132 8.17 5.85 -10.25
C GLU A 132 7.41 6.46 -9.04
N HIS A 133 6.53 5.67 -8.44
CA HIS A 133 5.84 6.00 -7.19
C HIS A 133 5.27 4.72 -6.55
N PRO A 134 5.17 4.59 -5.22
CA PRO A 134 4.58 3.40 -4.56
C PRO A 134 3.16 3.05 -5.02
N GLN A 135 2.43 4.01 -5.60
CA GLN A 135 1.09 3.81 -6.18
C GLN A 135 1.10 3.50 -7.68
N GLU A 136 2.27 3.28 -8.29
CA GLU A 136 2.39 3.06 -9.74
C GLU A 136 1.48 1.93 -10.24
N GLY A 137 1.42 0.81 -9.54
CA GLY A 137 0.55 -0.29 -9.92
C GLY A 137 -0.94 0.05 -9.91
N VAL A 138 -1.37 0.99 -9.05
CA VAL A 138 -2.78 1.43 -9.04
C VAL A 138 -3.11 2.21 -10.29
N PHE A 139 -2.32 3.20 -10.68
CA PHE A 139 -2.65 3.96 -11.87
C PHE A 139 -2.42 3.18 -13.16
N ASN A 140 -1.40 2.30 -13.21
CA ASN A 140 -1.19 1.42 -14.36
C ASN A 140 -2.34 0.39 -14.52
N GLY A 141 -2.76 -0.25 -13.44
CA GLY A 141 -3.81 -1.27 -13.47
C GLY A 141 -5.22 -0.71 -13.62
N HIS A 142 -5.53 0.38 -12.92
CA HIS A 142 -6.88 0.94 -12.85
C HIS A 142 -7.16 2.00 -13.91
N PHE A 143 -6.29 3.01 -14.03
CA PHE A 143 -6.51 4.14 -14.95
C PHE A 143 -5.94 3.89 -16.34
N LYS A 144 -4.91 3.06 -16.47
CA LYS A 144 -4.21 2.74 -17.74
C LYS A 144 -3.82 4.00 -18.50
N PRO A 145 -3.08 4.94 -17.89
CA PRO A 145 -2.74 6.21 -18.48
C PRO A 145 -1.79 6.05 -19.66
N SER A 146 -1.81 7.01 -20.60
CA SER A 146 -0.72 7.16 -21.56
C SER A 146 0.57 7.55 -20.82
N GLU A 147 1.74 7.39 -21.48
CA GLU A 147 3.02 7.78 -20.89
C GLU A 147 3.09 9.26 -20.49
N GLU A 148 2.43 10.14 -21.25
CA GLU A 148 2.36 11.57 -20.92
C GLU A 148 1.50 11.82 -19.67
N GLN A 149 0.33 11.17 -19.59
CA GLN A 149 -0.54 11.24 -18.43
C GLN A 149 0.13 10.65 -17.18
N LYS A 150 0.89 9.55 -17.36
CA LYS A 150 1.64 8.92 -16.26
C LYS A 150 2.65 9.90 -15.66
N LYS A 151 3.43 10.59 -16.47
CA LYS A 151 4.38 11.62 -16.00
C LYS A 151 3.68 12.72 -15.19
N THR A 152 2.51 13.17 -15.67
CA THR A 152 1.72 14.17 -14.95
C THR A 152 1.22 13.64 -13.60
N ILE A 153 0.70 12.41 -13.56
CA ILE A 153 0.23 11.78 -12.31
C ILE A 153 1.39 11.63 -11.31
N VAL A 154 2.52 11.10 -11.76
CA VAL A 154 3.71 10.90 -10.91
C VAL A 154 4.18 12.23 -10.33
N LYS A 155 4.25 13.28 -11.17
CA LYS A 155 4.61 14.62 -10.72
C LYS A 155 3.65 15.15 -9.66
N GLN A 156 2.34 15.04 -9.88
CA GLN A 156 1.33 15.46 -8.91
C GLN A 156 1.44 14.70 -7.57
N LEU A 157 1.75 13.40 -7.61
CA LEU A 157 1.96 12.60 -6.41
C LEU A 157 3.23 13.00 -5.65
N GLN A 158 4.30 13.34 -6.38
CA GLN A 158 5.57 13.79 -5.80
C GLN A 158 5.47 15.20 -5.20
N ASP A 159 4.77 16.09 -5.88
CA ASP A 159 4.55 17.48 -5.43
C ASP A 159 3.54 17.57 -4.28
N GLY A 160 2.79 16.48 -4.04
CA GLY A 160 1.64 16.46 -3.14
C GLY A 160 0.43 17.17 -3.74
N VAL A 161 -0.73 17.01 -3.11
CA VAL A 161 -1.94 17.76 -3.46
C VAL A 161 -1.88 19.09 -2.73
N LEU A 162 -1.38 20.12 -3.38
CA LEU A 162 -1.49 21.49 -2.90
C LEU A 162 -2.93 21.96 -3.13
N LEU A 163 -3.77 21.81 -2.11
CA LEU A 163 -5.05 22.50 -2.05
C LEU A 163 -4.77 23.90 -1.55
N GLU A 164 -4.87 24.88 -2.44
CA GLU A 164 -4.89 26.29 -2.04
C GLU A 164 -6.18 26.52 -1.25
N ILE A 165 -6.05 26.71 0.06
CA ILE A 165 -7.20 27.04 0.91
C ILE A 165 -7.47 28.53 0.71
N THR A 166 -8.32 28.86 -0.24
CA THR A 166 -8.72 30.25 -0.56
C THR A 166 -9.84 30.77 0.32
N GLU A 167 -10.46 29.93 1.15
CA GLU A 167 -11.54 30.31 2.06
C GLU A 167 -10.96 31.01 3.31
N PRO A 168 -11.31 32.30 3.54
CA PRO A 168 -10.84 33.06 4.72
C PRO A 168 -11.26 32.43 6.06
N SER A 169 -12.29 31.58 6.07
CA SER A 169 -12.79 30.86 7.24
C SER A 169 -11.92 29.68 7.68
N LEU A 170 -11.00 29.22 6.82
CA LEU A 170 -10.12 28.07 7.07
C LEU A 170 -8.67 28.50 7.33
N THR A 171 -8.49 29.46 8.21
CA THR A 171 -7.14 29.87 8.65
C THR A 171 -6.46 28.77 9.45
N PRO A 172 -5.10 28.73 9.50
CA PRO A 172 -4.36 27.79 10.34
C PRO A 172 -4.80 27.81 11.82
N GLU A 173 -5.30 28.93 12.30
CA GLU A 173 -5.82 29.09 13.67
C GLU A 173 -7.19 28.41 13.85
N VAL A 174 -8.04 28.44 12.84
CA VAL A 174 -9.31 27.71 12.83
C VAL A 174 -9.08 26.21 12.74
N LEU A 175 -8.17 25.76 11.87
CA LEU A 175 -7.84 24.35 11.72
C LEU A 175 -7.25 23.74 12.98
N LYS A 176 -6.47 24.50 13.79
CA LYS A 176 -5.95 24.04 15.09
C LYS A 176 -7.03 23.72 16.14
N LYS A 177 -8.26 24.15 15.94
CA LYS A 177 -9.38 23.82 16.86
C LYS A 177 -10.01 22.46 16.56
N TYR A 178 -9.67 21.82 15.43
CA TYR A 178 -10.23 20.54 14.98
C TYR A 178 -9.18 19.43 14.89
N THR A 179 -7.95 19.68 15.31
CA THR A 179 -6.88 18.70 15.52
C THR A 179 -6.58 18.56 17.02
#